data_5a01fcbf6c7adcc5645042ed69d2e5ca
#
_entry.id   5a01fcbf6c7adcc5645042ed69d2e5ca
#
_cell.length_a   1.000
_cell.length_b   1.000
_cell.length_c   1.000
_cell.angle_alpha   90.00
_cell.angle_beta   90.00
_cell.angle_gamma   90.00
#
_symmetry.space_group_name_H-M   'P 1'
#
loop_
_entity.id
_entity.type
_entity.pdbx_description
1 polymer ?
#
loop_
_entity_poly.entity_id
_entity_poly.type
_entity_poly.pdbx_seq_one_letter_code
_entity_poly.pdbx_strand_id
1 'polypeptide(L)'
;GQIISREKAHAEGIPHRTAHIWIIREKEGRVQILLQKRSQNKDSFPGKFDTSSAGHIQAGDEPLESALRELKEELGISAVPEQLHFAGTFPISFAKEFHGKMFRDEEIAFVYIFNEPVNTDELILQTEEVESVQWFDLEEVCEKCEKHRDIFCVPTGGLEVVRKYLDKVKTA
;
A
#
# COMPACT_ATOMS: atom_id res chain seq x y z
N GLY A 1 24.35 4.79 0.58
CA GLY A 1 23.60 4.89 1.81
C GLY A 1 23.84 3.73 2.76
N GLN A 2 23.62 3.95 4.03
CA GLN A 2 23.79 2.91 5.04
C GLN A 2 22.65 1.88 4.94
N ILE A 3 23.01 0.59 5.00
CA ILE A 3 22.05 -0.51 5.02
C ILE A 3 21.65 -0.77 6.49
N ILE A 4 20.35 -0.78 6.76
CA ILE A 4 19.80 -1.04 8.09
C ILE A 4 18.68 -2.08 8.03
N SER A 5 18.41 -2.77 9.13
CA SER A 5 17.29 -3.70 9.24
C SER A 5 15.97 -2.95 9.37
N ARG A 6 14.86 -3.59 8.96
CA ARG A 6 13.50 -3.05 9.12
C ARG A 6 13.19 -2.74 10.60
N GLU A 7 13.56 -3.66 11.48
CA GLU A 7 13.33 -3.50 12.92
C GLU A 7 14.03 -2.26 13.46
N LYS A 8 15.30 -2.07 13.11
CA LYS A 8 16.08 -0.90 13.51
C LYS A 8 15.49 0.40 12.94
N ALA A 9 15.08 0.39 11.65
CA ALA A 9 14.49 1.55 11.03
C ALA A 9 13.23 2.00 11.78
N HIS A 10 12.37 1.08 12.17
CA HIS A 10 11.13 1.40 12.89
C HIS A 10 11.32 1.70 14.37
N ALA A 11 12.35 1.13 15.00
CA ALA A 11 12.68 1.46 16.39
C ALA A 11 13.28 2.86 16.53
N GLU A 12 14.13 3.27 15.57
CA GLU A 12 14.88 4.53 15.63
C GLU A 12 14.33 5.63 14.72
N GLY A 13 13.29 5.33 13.90
CA GLY A 13 12.71 6.30 12.97
C GLY A 13 13.65 6.67 11.82
N ILE A 14 14.42 5.70 11.31
CA ILE A 14 15.37 5.94 10.23
C ILE A 14 14.63 5.99 8.89
N PRO A 15 14.85 7.04 8.05
CA PRO A 15 14.18 7.16 6.75
C PRO A 15 14.51 5.99 5.82
N HIS A 16 13.48 5.47 5.14
CA HIS A 16 13.61 4.39 4.17
C HIS A 16 12.57 4.53 3.06
N ARG A 17 12.72 3.72 2.00
CA ARG A 17 11.82 3.75 0.83
C ARG A 17 10.86 2.58 0.87
N THR A 18 9.64 2.82 0.40
CA THR A 18 8.61 1.78 0.25
C THR A 18 7.96 1.86 -1.12
N ALA A 19 7.43 0.73 -1.59
CA ALA A 19 6.64 0.66 -2.81
C ALA A 19 5.19 0.38 -2.41
N HIS A 20 4.26 1.18 -2.91
CA HIS A 20 2.83 1.04 -2.66
C HIS A 20 2.11 0.80 -3.97
N ILE A 21 1.37 -0.29 -4.08
CA ILE A 21 0.60 -0.63 -5.26
C ILE A 21 -0.89 -0.48 -4.94
N TRP A 22 -1.59 0.29 -5.77
CA TRP A 22 -3.02 0.49 -5.66
C TRP A 22 -3.71 -0.20 -6.82
N ILE A 23 -4.47 -1.24 -6.52
CA ILE A 23 -5.25 -1.99 -7.52
C ILE A 23 -6.60 -1.30 -7.65
N ILE A 24 -6.90 -0.81 -8.85
CA ILE A 24 -8.13 -0.07 -9.12
C ILE A 24 -8.93 -0.75 -10.24
N ARG A 25 -10.23 -0.53 -10.22
CA ARG A 25 -11.14 -0.91 -11.31
C ARG A 25 -12.25 0.11 -11.43
N GLU A 26 -12.87 0.16 -12.58
CA GLU A 26 -14.09 0.93 -12.80
C GLU A 26 -15.25 -0.05 -12.83
N LYS A 27 -16.28 0.21 -12.03
CA LYS A 27 -17.49 -0.61 -11.98
C LYS A 27 -18.71 0.29 -11.85
N GLU A 28 -19.64 0.17 -12.81
CA GLU A 28 -20.88 0.97 -12.83
C GLU A 28 -20.63 2.47 -12.73
N GLY A 29 -19.61 2.97 -13.44
CA GLY A 29 -19.25 4.38 -13.46
C GLY A 29 -18.48 4.87 -12.23
N ARG A 30 -18.13 3.98 -11.31
CA ARG A 30 -17.39 4.32 -10.08
C ARG A 30 -16.02 3.70 -10.07
N VAL A 31 -15.04 4.44 -9.54
CA VAL A 31 -13.70 3.90 -9.30
C VAL A 31 -13.70 3.16 -7.97
N GLN A 32 -13.27 1.91 -8.01
CA GLN A 32 -13.09 1.09 -6.82
C GLN A 32 -11.62 0.76 -6.63
N ILE A 33 -11.22 0.63 -5.37
CA ILE A 33 -9.88 0.22 -4.98
C ILE A 33 -9.95 -1.07 -4.16
N LEU A 34 -8.96 -1.93 -4.37
CA LEU A 34 -8.81 -3.14 -3.58
C LEU A 34 -7.94 -2.83 -2.37
N LEU A 35 -8.47 -3.03 -1.18
CA LEU A 35 -7.70 -2.88 0.05
C LEU A 35 -7.40 -4.25 0.65
N GLN A 36 -6.20 -4.39 1.22
CA GLN A 36 -5.86 -5.57 2.00
C GLN A 36 -6.21 -5.35 3.47
N LYS A 37 -6.71 -6.38 4.12
CA LYS A 37 -6.83 -6.40 5.58
C LYS A 37 -5.55 -7.02 6.13
N ARG A 38 -4.85 -6.27 6.94
CA ARG A 38 -3.57 -6.70 7.52
C ARG A 38 -3.79 -7.85 8.49
N SER A 39 -2.86 -8.81 8.48
CA SER A 39 -2.89 -9.93 9.42
C SER A 39 -2.88 -9.43 10.88
N GLN A 40 -3.52 -10.17 11.76
CA GLN A 40 -3.51 -9.89 13.20
C GLN A 40 -2.11 -10.00 13.82
N ASN A 41 -1.19 -10.68 13.14
CA ASN A 41 0.18 -10.87 13.60
C ASN A 41 1.15 -9.76 13.19
N LYS A 42 0.65 -8.72 12.50
CA LYS A 42 1.51 -7.59 12.08
C LYS A 42 1.99 -6.79 13.28
N ASP A 43 3.21 -6.29 13.21
CA ASP A 43 3.82 -5.46 14.24
C ASP A 43 3.28 -4.02 14.26
N SER A 44 2.56 -3.62 13.21
CA SER A 44 1.90 -2.32 13.13
C SER A 44 0.52 -2.46 12.49
N PHE A 45 -0.45 -1.70 13.00
CA PHE A 45 -1.84 -1.66 12.52
C PHE A 45 -2.47 -3.03 12.23
N PRO A 46 -2.41 -4.00 13.18
CA PRO A 46 -2.96 -5.33 12.93
C PRO A 46 -4.48 -5.28 12.67
N GLY A 47 -4.94 -6.09 11.70
CA GLY A 47 -6.37 -6.24 11.41
C GLY A 47 -7.03 -5.07 10.71
N LYS A 48 -6.30 -4.03 10.30
CA LYS A 48 -6.85 -2.87 9.61
C LYS A 48 -6.72 -2.97 8.11
N PHE A 49 -7.60 -2.28 7.39
CA PHE A 49 -7.51 -2.17 5.93
C PHE A 49 -6.44 -1.17 5.53
N ASP A 50 -5.64 -1.55 4.55
CA ASP A 50 -4.50 -0.79 4.06
C ASP A 50 -4.45 -0.84 2.53
N THR A 51 -3.50 -0.13 1.93
CA THR A 51 -3.17 -0.14 0.49
C THR A 51 -3.20 -1.58 -0.05
N SER A 52 -3.52 -1.76 -1.32
CA SER A 52 -3.65 -3.10 -1.93
C SER A 52 -2.43 -3.99 -1.67
N SER A 53 -1.24 -3.48 -1.90
CA SER A 53 0.02 -4.16 -1.58
C SER A 53 1.09 -3.11 -1.30
N ALA A 54 1.96 -3.39 -0.34
CA ALA A 54 3.05 -2.48 0.02
C ALA A 54 4.20 -3.25 0.66
N GLY A 55 5.42 -2.76 0.42
CA GLY A 55 6.60 -3.36 1.05
C GLY A 55 7.81 -2.46 0.95
N HIS A 56 8.85 -2.80 1.68
CA HIS A 56 10.09 -2.04 1.71
C HIS A 56 10.89 -2.24 0.42
N ILE A 57 11.49 -1.16 -0.07
CA ILE A 57 12.47 -1.22 -1.14
C ILE A 57 13.82 -1.48 -0.49
N GLN A 58 14.40 -2.65 -0.76
CA GLN A 58 15.69 -3.02 -0.20
C GLN A 58 16.80 -2.17 -0.79
N ALA A 59 17.92 -2.04 -0.04
CA ALA A 59 19.07 -1.29 -0.50
C ALA A 59 19.58 -1.87 -1.83
N GLY A 60 19.75 -1.00 -2.84
CA GLY A 60 20.18 -1.40 -4.17
C GLY A 60 19.07 -1.81 -5.13
N ASP A 61 17.85 -1.99 -4.64
CA ASP A 61 16.71 -2.35 -5.49
C ASP A 61 16.04 -1.11 -6.08
N GLU A 62 15.46 -1.29 -7.27
CA GLU A 62 14.67 -0.25 -7.90
C GLU A 62 13.22 -0.29 -7.42
N PRO A 63 12.52 0.86 -7.34
CA PRO A 63 11.13 0.90 -6.88
C PRO A 63 10.18 0.01 -7.67
N LEU A 64 10.29 -0.01 -8.99
CA LEU A 64 9.41 -0.82 -9.85
C LEU A 64 9.60 -2.31 -9.62
N GLU A 65 10.84 -2.77 -9.52
CA GLU A 65 11.16 -4.17 -9.24
C GLU A 65 10.59 -4.61 -7.89
N SER A 66 10.72 -3.74 -6.88
CA SER A 66 10.19 -3.98 -5.55
C SER A 66 8.66 -4.06 -5.56
N ALA A 67 8.00 -3.18 -6.32
CA ALA A 67 6.55 -3.20 -6.47
C ALA A 67 6.07 -4.50 -7.12
N LEU A 68 6.73 -4.95 -8.18
CA LEU A 68 6.40 -6.22 -8.84
C LEU A 68 6.56 -7.40 -7.89
N ARG A 69 7.64 -7.42 -7.11
CA ARG A 69 7.90 -8.47 -6.12
C ARG A 69 6.83 -8.51 -5.03
N GLU A 70 6.51 -7.36 -4.44
CA GLU A 70 5.51 -7.29 -3.37
C GLU A 70 4.13 -7.73 -3.84
N LEU A 71 3.73 -7.32 -5.04
CA LEU A 71 2.45 -7.71 -5.62
C LEU A 71 2.37 -9.22 -5.79
N LYS A 72 3.45 -9.85 -6.21
CA LYS A 72 3.55 -11.31 -6.36
C LYS A 72 3.56 -12.02 -5.00
N GLU A 73 4.36 -11.55 -4.06
CA GLU A 73 4.49 -12.17 -2.74
C GLU A 73 3.23 -12.06 -1.90
N GLU A 74 2.63 -10.86 -1.82
CA GLU A 74 1.47 -10.63 -0.95
C GLU A 74 0.16 -11.14 -1.52
N LEU A 75 -0.06 -10.97 -2.82
CA LEU A 75 -1.35 -11.26 -3.46
C LEU A 75 -1.30 -12.34 -4.54
N GLY A 76 -0.11 -12.81 -4.90
CA GLY A 76 0.04 -13.82 -5.95
C GLY A 76 -0.22 -13.30 -7.37
N ILE A 77 -0.13 -11.98 -7.58
CA ILE A 77 -0.33 -11.38 -8.90
C ILE A 77 1.01 -11.28 -9.61
N SER A 78 1.14 -11.95 -10.76
CA SER A 78 2.30 -11.85 -11.64
C SER A 78 2.06 -10.75 -12.66
N ALA A 79 2.60 -9.57 -12.40
CA ALA A 79 2.49 -8.42 -13.31
C ALA A 79 3.78 -8.22 -14.08
N VAL A 80 3.68 -7.55 -15.23
CA VAL A 80 4.83 -7.09 -16.01
C VAL A 80 5.03 -5.58 -15.77
N PRO A 81 6.24 -5.04 -16.00
CA PRO A 81 6.52 -3.63 -15.72
C PRO A 81 5.53 -2.65 -16.35
N GLU A 82 5.07 -2.94 -17.57
CA GLU A 82 4.15 -2.08 -18.30
C GLU A 82 2.75 -1.99 -17.68
N GLN A 83 2.42 -2.91 -16.78
CA GLN A 83 1.12 -2.94 -16.08
C GLN A 83 1.13 -2.14 -14.78
N LEU A 84 2.28 -1.69 -14.32
CA LEU A 84 2.40 -0.82 -13.14
C LEU A 84 2.68 0.61 -13.59
N HIS A 85 1.74 1.50 -13.32
CA HIS A 85 1.81 2.90 -13.73
C HIS A 85 2.25 3.77 -12.57
N PHE A 86 3.43 4.40 -12.70
CA PHE A 86 3.96 5.26 -11.65
C PHE A 86 3.06 6.49 -11.48
N ALA A 87 2.58 6.72 -10.28
CA ALA A 87 1.65 7.80 -9.98
C ALA A 87 2.29 8.96 -9.21
N GLY A 88 3.38 8.73 -8.50
CA GLY A 88 4.05 9.75 -7.72
C GLY A 88 4.62 9.21 -6.41
N THR A 89 5.11 10.13 -5.58
CA THR A 89 5.67 9.80 -4.27
C THR A 89 4.99 10.65 -3.19
N PHE A 90 5.02 10.15 -1.97
CA PHE A 90 4.62 10.96 -0.81
C PHE A 90 5.37 10.49 0.44
N PRO A 91 5.57 11.40 1.42
CA PRO A 91 6.23 11.03 2.66
C PRO A 91 5.22 10.44 3.66
N ILE A 92 5.68 9.48 4.47
CA ILE A 92 4.93 8.96 5.61
C ILE A 92 5.80 9.17 6.84
N SER A 93 5.22 9.79 7.90
CA SER A 93 5.90 10.02 9.17
C SER A 93 4.92 9.84 10.32
N PHE A 94 5.19 8.88 11.18
CA PHE A 94 4.39 8.70 12.40
C PHE A 94 5.17 7.97 13.48
N ALA A 95 4.71 8.11 14.72
CA ALA A 95 5.20 7.34 15.86
C ALA A 95 3.99 6.87 16.66
N LYS A 96 3.91 5.57 16.95
CA LYS A 96 2.79 4.99 17.67
C LYS A 96 3.24 3.74 18.41
N GLU A 97 2.64 3.47 19.56
CA GLU A 97 2.92 2.25 20.32
C GLU A 97 2.08 1.09 19.79
N PHE A 98 2.75 -0.04 19.49
CA PHE A 98 2.12 -1.29 19.12
C PHE A 98 2.73 -2.41 19.97
N HIS A 99 1.88 -3.25 20.56
CA HIS A 99 2.33 -4.40 21.36
C HIS A 99 3.33 -4.01 22.46
N GLY A 100 3.12 -2.83 23.08
CA GLY A 100 3.97 -2.34 24.16
C GLY A 100 5.30 -1.72 23.71
N LYS A 101 5.55 -1.60 22.40
CA LYS A 101 6.78 -1.02 21.84
C LYS A 101 6.47 0.19 20.98
N MET A 102 7.34 1.20 21.05
CA MET A 102 7.25 2.37 20.18
C MET A 102 7.70 2.02 18.76
N PHE A 103 6.83 2.27 17.80
CA PHE A 103 7.08 2.07 16.38
C PHE A 103 7.16 3.45 15.72
N ARG A 104 8.30 3.76 15.12
CA ARG A 104 8.53 5.03 14.40
C ARG A 104 8.74 4.74 12.93
N ASP A 105 7.95 5.42 12.10
CA ASP A 105 8.00 5.22 10.65
C ASP A 105 8.31 6.53 9.95
N GLU A 106 9.40 6.54 9.19
CA GLU A 106 9.81 7.64 8.34
C GLU A 106 10.11 7.06 6.96
N GLU A 107 9.23 7.27 6.00
CA GLU A 107 9.40 6.67 4.68
C GLU A 107 9.01 7.61 3.55
N ILE A 108 9.58 7.33 2.37
CA ILE A 108 9.12 7.88 1.09
C ILE A 108 8.48 6.71 0.34
N ALA A 109 7.19 6.85 0.08
CA ALA A 109 6.41 5.85 -0.64
C ALA A 109 6.38 6.16 -2.13
N PHE A 110 6.74 5.16 -2.94
CA PHE A 110 6.65 5.20 -4.41
C PHE A 110 5.34 4.52 -4.79
N VAL A 111 4.42 5.27 -5.40
CA VAL A 111 3.05 4.82 -5.67
C VAL A 111 2.90 4.36 -7.11
N TYR A 112 2.36 3.14 -7.27
CA TYR A 112 2.05 2.53 -8.56
C TYR A 112 0.58 2.17 -8.63
N ILE A 113 -0.01 2.35 -9.80
CA ILE A 113 -1.40 1.97 -10.08
C ILE A 113 -1.41 0.71 -10.94
N PHE A 114 -2.18 -0.29 -10.53
CA PHE A 114 -2.45 -1.52 -11.29
C PHE A 114 -3.94 -1.55 -11.63
N ASN A 115 -4.26 -1.51 -12.91
CA ASN A 115 -5.66 -1.47 -13.36
C ASN A 115 -6.04 -2.61 -14.29
N GLU A 116 -5.26 -3.69 -14.30
CA GLU A 116 -5.64 -4.90 -15.01
C GLU A 116 -6.72 -5.65 -14.24
N PRO A 117 -7.56 -6.45 -14.92
CA PRO A 117 -8.60 -7.21 -14.26
C PRO A 117 -8.05 -8.15 -13.17
N VAL A 118 -8.68 -8.14 -12.00
CA VAL A 118 -8.32 -9.00 -10.87
C VAL A 118 -9.55 -9.78 -10.42
N ASN A 119 -9.43 -11.10 -10.42
CA ASN A 119 -10.42 -11.98 -9.79
C ASN A 119 -9.92 -12.29 -8.38
N THR A 120 -10.59 -11.74 -7.37
CA THR A 120 -10.16 -11.89 -5.97
C THR A 120 -10.18 -13.34 -5.49
N ASP A 121 -11.00 -14.19 -6.10
CA ASP A 121 -11.08 -15.62 -5.76
C ASP A 121 -9.84 -16.40 -6.21
N GLU A 122 -9.08 -15.86 -7.16
CA GLU A 122 -7.87 -16.49 -7.70
C GLU A 122 -6.58 -16.00 -7.03
N LEU A 123 -6.67 -15.04 -6.13
CA LEU A 123 -5.50 -14.50 -5.43
C LEU A 123 -4.93 -15.53 -4.46
N ILE A 124 -3.60 -15.51 -4.32
CA ILE A 124 -2.87 -16.33 -3.36
C ILE A 124 -2.29 -15.37 -2.32
N LEU A 125 -2.98 -15.26 -1.18
CA LEU A 125 -2.59 -14.32 -0.14
C LEU A 125 -1.46 -14.89 0.71
N GLN A 126 -0.48 -14.05 1.02
CA GLN A 126 0.56 -14.34 2.00
C GLN A 126 -0.03 -14.16 3.39
N THR A 127 -0.53 -15.24 3.98
CA THR A 127 -1.37 -15.19 5.19
C THR A 127 -0.70 -14.59 6.42
N GLU A 128 0.63 -14.63 6.51
CA GLU A 128 1.37 -13.95 7.57
C GLU A 128 1.28 -12.43 7.48
N GLU A 129 1.02 -11.91 6.28
CA GLU A 129 0.95 -10.46 6.02
C GLU A 129 -0.46 -9.99 5.76
N VAL A 130 -1.25 -10.76 5.01
CA VAL A 130 -2.56 -10.37 4.49
C VAL A 130 -3.62 -11.38 4.92
N GLU A 131 -4.62 -10.93 5.70
CA GLU A 131 -5.75 -11.77 6.11
C GLU A 131 -6.76 -11.94 4.99
N SER A 132 -7.13 -10.85 4.32
CA SER A 132 -8.13 -10.84 3.25
C SER A 132 -8.00 -9.59 2.39
N VAL A 133 -8.78 -9.53 1.31
CA VAL A 133 -8.89 -8.35 0.45
C VAL A 133 -10.36 -8.01 0.22
N GLN A 134 -10.65 -6.73 -0.04
CA GLN A 134 -12.01 -6.27 -0.28
C GLN A 134 -12.01 -5.04 -1.19
N TRP A 135 -12.96 -4.98 -2.12
CA TRP A 135 -13.18 -3.80 -2.95
C TRP A 135 -13.96 -2.74 -2.18
N PHE A 136 -13.55 -1.49 -2.34
CA PHE A 136 -14.22 -0.30 -1.77
C PHE A 136 -14.36 0.75 -2.85
N ASP A 137 -15.39 1.58 -2.78
CA ASP A 137 -15.46 2.77 -3.61
C ASP A 137 -14.38 3.75 -3.14
N LEU A 138 -13.61 4.29 -4.09
CA LEU A 138 -12.53 5.24 -3.78
C LEU A 138 -13.04 6.45 -2.98
N GLU A 139 -14.16 7.03 -3.42
CA GLU A 139 -14.73 8.19 -2.73
C GLU A 139 -15.14 7.87 -1.29
N GLU A 140 -15.68 6.67 -1.06
CA GLU A 140 -16.05 6.21 0.28
C GLU A 140 -14.82 6.13 1.20
N VAL A 141 -13.71 5.57 0.70
CA VAL A 141 -12.46 5.47 1.48
C VAL A 141 -11.92 6.86 1.77
N CYS A 142 -11.94 7.77 0.79
CA CYS A 142 -11.47 9.15 1.00
C CYS A 142 -12.26 9.87 2.09
N GLU A 143 -13.57 9.63 2.17
CA GLU A 143 -14.42 10.24 3.19
C GLU A 143 -14.24 9.61 4.58
N LYS A 144 -14.09 8.29 4.63
CA LYS A 144 -14.12 7.53 5.90
C LYS A 144 -12.75 7.24 6.50
N CYS A 145 -11.70 7.28 5.71
CA CYS A 145 -10.37 6.85 6.12
C CYS A 145 -9.86 7.57 7.37
N GLU A 146 -10.00 8.88 7.46
CA GLU A 146 -9.56 9.66 8.62
C GLU A 146 -10.49 9.53 9.83
N LYS A 147 -11.79 9.36 9.57
CA LYS A 147 -12.82 9.29 10.62
C LYS A 147 -12.84 7.92 11.31
N HIS A 148 -12.41 6.87 10.60
CA HIS A 148 -12.47 5.49 11.07
C HIS A 148 -11.08 4.85 11.06
N ARG A 149 -10.13 5.45 11.79
CA ARG A 149 -8.76 4.93 11.93
C ARG A 149 -8.70 3.62 12.72
N ASP A 150 -9.76 3.24 13.38
CA ASP A 150 -9.94 1.91 13.99
C ASP A 150 -10.11 0.81 12.93
N ILE A 151 -10.63 1.15 11.74
CA ILE A 151 -10.88 0.23 10.62
C ILE A 151 -9.82 0.35 9.53
N PHE A 152 -9.41 1.58 9.22
CA PHE A 152 -8.50 1.89 8.12
C PHE A 152 -7.18 2.47 8.62
N CYS A 153 -6.07 1.97 8.06
CA CYS A 153 -4.76 2.60 8.25
C CYS A 153 -4.18 3.09 6.92
N VAL A 154 -5.02 3.24 5.90
CA VAL A 154 -4.62 3.73 4.58
C VAL A 154 -3.99 5.11 4.71
N PRO A 155 -2.79 5.35 4.15
CA PRO A 155 -2.17 6.67 4.19
C PRO A 155 -2.97 7.67 3.34
N THR A 156 -3.39 8.78 3.94
CA THR A 156 -4.17 9.80 3.24
C THR A 156 -3.37 10.47 2.11
N GLY A 157 -2.07 10.62 2.28
CA GLY A 157 -1.19 11.11 1.21
C GLY A 157 -1.20 10.22 -0.03
N GLY A 158 -1.31 8.90 0.17
CA GLY A 158 -1.44 7.94 -0.92
C GLY A 158 -2.75 8.10 -1.68
N LEU A 159 -3.85 8.33 -0.97
CA LEU A 159 -5.15 8.60 -1.60
C LEU A 159 -5.11 9.86 -2.47
N GLU A 160 -4.43 10.91 -2.02
CA GLU A 160 -4.24 12.13 -2.81
C GLU A 160 -3.45 11.86 -4.09
N VAL A 161 -2.37 11.09 -4.00
CA VAL A 161 -1.56 10.72 -5.18
C VAL A 161 -2.42 9.97 -6.19
N VAL A 162 -3.22 9.00 -5.74
CA VAL A 162 -4.12 8.23 -6.60
C VAL A 162 -5.15 9.15 -7.28
N ARG A 163 -5.78 10.03 -6.52
CA ARG A 163 -6.78 10.95 -7.07
C ARG A 163 -6.20 11.90 -8.12
N LYS A 164 -5.05 12.48 -7.84
CA LYS A 164 -4.36 13.36 -8.81
C LYS A 164 -3.98 12.61 -10.08
N TYR A 165 -3.51 11.38 -9.94
CA TYR A 165 -3.19 10.53 -11.09
C TYR A 165 -4.43 10.27 -11.95
N LEU A 166 -5.55 9.90 -11.34
CA LEU A 166 -6.79 9.61 -12.05
C LEU A 166 -7.35 10.85 -12.76
N ASP A 167 -7.27 12.01 -12.13
CA ASP A 167 -7.70 13.28 -12.74
C ASP A 167 -6.82 13.61 -13.95
N LYS A 168 -5.52 13.42 -13.85
CA LYS A 168 -4.58 13.66 -14.96
C LYS A 168 -4.85 12.75 -16.16
N VAL A 169 -5.15 11.49 -15.90
CA VAL A 169 -5.45 10.51 -16.97
C VAL A 169 -6.77 10.84 -17.67
N LYS A 170 -7.79 11.35 -16.95
CA LYS A 170 -9.06 11.74 -17.52
C LYS A 170 -8.97 12.95 -18.46
N THR A 171 -8.02 13.85 -18.21
CA THR A 171 -7.83 15.07 -19.01
C THR A 171 -6.86 14.90 -20.17
N ALA A 172 -6.22 13.76 -20.28
CA ALA A 172 -5.26 13.47 -21.34
C ALA A 172 -5.95 12.99 -22.63
#